data_6b6b5ab3cbf50f68e2ae61970fa303e3
#
_entry.id   6b6b5ab3cbf50f68e2ae61970fa303e3
#
_cell.length_a   1.000
_cell.length_b   1.000
_cell.length_c   1.000
_cell.angle_alpha   90.00
_cell.angle_beta   90.00
_cell.angle_gamma   90.00
#
_symmetry.space_group_name_H-M   'P 1'
#
loop_
_entity.id
_entity.type
_entity.pdbx_description
1 polymer ?
#
loop_
_entity_poly.entity_id
_entity_poly.type
_entity_poly.pdbx_seq_one_letter_code
_entity_poly.pdbx_strand_id
1 'polypeptide(L)'
;MGANTREGTYSIRSRVGLLAAALVIVATACGCQQTTPAAEGPWAADIEQARNEWASNEFVQSVLADSAISEAELQDMRQRVLSCLTDKGVTGASFGPSGTLSVPDQPVGSSISEEQQQEFVSACSIDAGEPIIEALEFDMRVNPDHR
;
A
#
# COMPACT_ATOMS: atom_id res chain seq x y z
N MET A 1 12.33 -27.60 56.52
CA MET A 1 13.40 -28.59 56.76
C MET A 1 13.92 -29.09 55.43
N GLY A 2 15.21 -28.96 55.18
CA GLY A 2 15.93 -29.60 54.09
C GLY A 2 16.51 -28.63 53.08
N ALA A 3 17.58 -27.91 53.44
CA ALA A 3 18.53 -27.28 52.56
C ALA A 3 19.32 -28.34 51.78
N ASN A 4 19.69 -28.09 50.53
CA ASN A 4 20.89 -28.70 49.97
C ASN A 4 21.52 -27.76 48.93
N THR A 5 22.49 -27.07 49.39
CA THR A 5 23.55 -26.34 48.71
C THR A 5 24.48 -27.32 48.01
N ARG A 6 24.79 -27.14 46.74
CA ARG A 6 25.99 -27.68 46.10
C ARG A 6 26.65 -26.58 45.28
N GLU A 7 27.66 -25.99 45.87
CA GLU A 7 28.71 -25.27 45.21
C GLU A 7 29.55 -26.25 44.35
N GLY A 8 29.75 -25.90 43.12
CA GLY A 8 30.66 -26.56 42.20
C GLY A 8 31.60 -25.52 41.59
N THR A 9 32.67 -25.30 42.32
CA THR A 9 33.88 -24.59 41.83
C THR A 9 34.46 -25.30 40.62
N TYR A 10 34.54 -24.62 39.47
CA TYR A 10 35.37 -25.12 38.35
C TYR A 10 36.46 -24.12 37.99
N SER A 11 37.66 -24.67 38.10
CA SER A 11 38.98 -24.08 38.05
C SER A 11 39.32 -23.47 36.70
N ILE A 12 39.87 -22.27 36.75
CA ILE A 12 40.55 -21.55 35.69
C ILE A 12 41.82 -22.33 35.26
N ARG A 13 41.90 -22.67 34.00
CA ARG A 13 43.21 -22.91 33.34
C ARG A 13 43.32 -22.09 32.07
N SER A 14 44.13 -21.07 32.21
CA SER A 14 44.76 -20.28 31.18
C SER A 14 45.39 -21.14 30.06
N ARG A 15 45.06 -20.86 28.81
CA ARG A 15 45.97 -21.10 27.68
C ARG A 15 45.89 -19.93 26.71
N VAL A 16 47.02 -19.28 26.62
CA VAL A 16 47.45 -18.28 25.65
C VAL A 16 47.42 -18.92 24.26
N GLY A 17 46.95 -18.17 23.29
CA GLY A 17 47.40 -18.43 21.91
C GLY A 17 46.33 -18.26 20.86
N LEU A 18 46.50 -17.31 20.08
CA LEU A 18 46.36 -17.13 18.62
C LEU A 18 45.48 -15.99 18.19
N LEU A 19 46.13 -15.00 17.63
CA LEU A 19 45.64 -13.97 16.73
C LEU A 19 44.75 -14.57 15.64
N ALA A 20 43.45 -14.22 15.68
CA ALA A 20 42.58 -14.40 14.55
C ALA A 20 42.13 -13.03 14.08
N ALA A 21 42.63 -12.66 12.90
CA ALA A 21 42.26 -11.44 12.19
C ALA A 21 40.74 -11.41 11.97
N ALA A 22 40.07 -10.46 12.58
CA ALA A 22 38.67 -10.19 12.31
C ALA A 22 38.54 -9.52 10.94
N LEU A 23 38.16 -10.31 9.95
CA LEU A 23 37.74 -9.81 8.63
C LEU A 23 36.40 -9.10 8.80
N VAL A 24 36.44 -7.79 8.91
CA VAL A 24 35.24 -6.95 8.88
C VAL A 24 34.70 -6.98 7.45
N ILE A 25 33.75 -7.86 7.18
CA ILE A 25 32.96 -7.82 5.96
C ILE A 25 31.98 -6.64 6.13
N VAL A 26 32.34 -5.48 5.60
CA VAL A 26 31.44 -4.37 5.38
C VAL A 26 30.49 -4.81 4.26
N ALA A 27 29.37 -5.38 4.62
CA ALA A 27 28.25 -5.58 3.69
C ALA A 27 27.71 -4.19 3.35
N THR A 28 28.22 -3.59 2.27
CA THR A 28 27.56 -2.47 1.61
C THR A 28 26.24 -3.00 1.06
N ALA A 29 25.19 -2.84 1.84
CA ALA A 29 23.82 -2.95 1.33
C ALA A 29 23.65 -1.83 0.30
N CYS A 30 23.95 -2.11 -0.98
CA CYS A 30 23.41 -1.34 -2.09
C CYS A 30 21.88 -1.53 -2.05
N GLY A 31 21.21 -0.71 -1.26
CA GLY A 31 19.79 -0.49 -1.39
C GLY A 31 19.59 0.05 -2.81
N CYS A 32 19.08 -0.77 -3.72
CA CYS A 32 18.50 -0.28 -4.96
C CYS A 32 17.32 0.60 -4.56
N GLN A 33 17.56 1.88 -4.34
CA GLN A 33 16.51 2.87 -4.40
C GLN A 33 16.05 2.85 -5.85
N GLN A 34 14.92 2.18 -6.08
CA GLN A 34 14.21 2.32 -7.35
C GLN A 34 13.74 3.77 -7.39
N THR A 35 14.52 4.61 -8.05
CA THR A 35 14.14 5.99 -8.32
C THR A 35 13.03 5.91 -9.37
N THR A 36 11.80 6.11 -8.96
CA THR A 36 10.69 6.27 -9.91
C THR A 36 11.06 7.40 -10.86
N PRO A 37 10.95 7.21 -12.18
CA PRO A 37 11.21 8.28 -13.15
C PRO A 37 10.36 9.51 -12.82
N ALA A 38 10.87 10.71 -13.13
CA ALA A 38 10.06 11.91 -13.03
C ALA A 38 8.88 11.81 -14.00
N ALA A 39 7.73 12.33 -13.59
CA ALA A 39 6.57 12.38 -14.46
C ALA A 39 6.84 13.22 -15.71
N GLU A 40 6.28 12.83 -16.84
CA GLU A 40 6.46 13.51 -18.13
C GLU A 40 5.11 13.96 -18.69
N GLY A 41 5.16 14.96 -19.59
CA GLY A 41 3.98 15.46 -20.30
C GLY A 41 3.27 16.62 -19.61
N PRO A 42 2.11 17.02 -20.15
CA PRO A 42 1.35 18.20 -19.70
C PRO A 42 0.92 18.12 -18.23
N TRP A 43 0.66 16.92 -17.73
CA TRP A 43 0.15 16.63 -16.39
C TRP A 43 1.25 16.27 -15.36
N ALA A 44 2.52 16.46 -15.73
CA ALA A 44 3.65 16.06 -14.89
C ALA A 44 3.60 16.65 -13.47
N ALA A 45 3.22 17.92 -13.32
CA ALA A 45 3.15 18.57 -12.02
C ALA A 45 2.06 17.98 -11.11
N ASP A 46 0.88 17.68 -11.67
CA ASP A 46 -0.26 17.12 -10.94
C ASP A 46 0.03 15.68 -10.54
N ILE A 47 0.66 14.89 -11.43
CA ILE A 47 1.09 13.54 -11.14
C ILE A 47 2.13 13.53 -10.01
N GLU A 48 3.13 14.40 -10.03
CA GLU A 48 4.12 14.50 -8.96
C GLU A 48 3.48 14.96 -7.65
N GLN A 49 2.51 15.88 -7.70
CA GLN A 49 1.74 16.26 -6.51
C GLN A 49 0.98 15.07 -5.95
N ALA A 50 0.25 14.32 -6.78
CA ALA A 50 -0.48 13.13 -6.38
C ALA A 50 0.44 12.04 -5.79
N ARG A 51 1.60 11.80 -6.40
CA ARG A 51 2.63 10.89 -5.85
C ARG A 51 3.08 11.31 -4.45
N ASN A 52 3.28 12.60 -4.21
CA ASN A 52 3.68 13.11 -2.90
C ASN A 52 2.56 13.00 -1.86
N GLU A 53 1.33 13.36 -2.22
CA GLU A 53 0.16 13.26 -1.34
C GLU A 53 -0.17 11.83 -0.95
N TRP A 54 0.01 10.89 -1.88
CA TRP A 54 -0.27 9.47 -1.71
C TRP A 54 1.00 8.61 -1.56
N ALA A 55 2.08 9.18 -1.04
CA ALA A 55 3.38 8.53 -0.95
C ALA A 55 3.37 7.19 -0.19
N SER A 56 2.44 6.99 0.74
CA SER A 56 2.27 5.75 1.51
C SER A 56 1.42 4.68 0.81
N ASN A 57 0.76 5.02 -0.32
CA ASN A 57 -0.09 4.09 -1.05
C ASN A 57 0.69 3.49 -2.23
N GLU A 58 1.21 2.28 -2.05
CA GLU A 58 2.04 1.59 -3.06
C GLU A 58 1.30 1.38 -4.38
N PHE A 59 -0.02 1.15 -4.34
CA PHE A 59 -0.80 0.97 -5.56
C PHE A 59 -0.90 2.29 -6.36
N VAL A 60 -1.21 3.40 -5.71
CA VAL A 60 -1.20 4.73 -6.37
C VAL A 60 0.18 5.03 -6.95
N GLN A 61 1.26 4.74 -6.21
CA GLN A 61 2.62 4.92 -6.71
C GLN A 61 2.88 4.08 -7.97
N SER A 62 2.36 2.85 -8.03
CA SER A 62 2.53 1.99 -9.20
C SER A 62 1.74 2.47 -10.42
N VAL A 63 0.50 2.92 -10.22
CA VAL A 63 -0.36 3.47 -11.29
C VAL A 63 0.21 4.74 -11.89
N LEU A 64 0.76 5.62 -11.04
CA LEU A 64 1.31 6.90 -11.51
C LEU A 64 2.76 6.81 -11.99
N ALA A 65 3.35 5.60 -12.09
CA ALA A 65 4.78 5.43 -12.36
C ALA A 65 5.19 5.86 -13.79
N ASP A 66 4.33 5.67 -14.77
CA ASP A 66 4.60 5.96 -16.20
C ASP A 66 3.90 7.20 -16.74
N SER A 67 3.31 8.01 -15.84
CA SER A 67 2.62 9.25 -16.18
C SER A 67 1.38 9.10 -17.08
N ALA A 68 0.81 7.89 -17.11
CA ALA A 68 -0.43 7.57 -17.80
C ALA A 68 -1.31 6.69 -16.91
N ILE A 69 -2.61 6.76 -17.06
CA ILE A 69 -3.55 5.88 -16.36
C ILE A 69 -4.27 5.05 -17.41
N SER A 70 -3.99 3.76 -17.42
CA SER A 70 -4.56 2.82 -18.36
C SER A 70 -5.91 2.28 -17.91
N GLU A 71 -6.73 1.80 -18.84
CA GLU A 71 -7.98 1.12 -18.52
C GLU A 71 -7.75 -0.14 -17.64
N ALA A 72 -6.62 -0.82 -17.80
CA ALA A 72 -6.28 -1.98 -16.96
C ALA A 72 -6.05 -1.58 -15.50
N GLU A 73 -5.40 -0.46 -15.25
CA GLU A 73 -5.18 0.08 -13.90
C GLU A 73 -6.48 0.57 -13.26
N LEU A 74 -7.36 1.20 -14.05
CA LEU A 74 -8.70 1.56 -13.58
C LEU A 74 -9.51 0.31 -13.19
N GLN A 75 -9.42 -0.76 -13.96
CA GLN A 75 -10.09 -2.03 -13.62
C GLN A 75 -9.49 -2.68 -12.37
N ASP A 76 -8.16 -2.65 -12.19
CA ASP A 76 -7.52 -3.15 -10.97
C ASP A 76 -7.93 -2.33 -9.74
N MET A 77 -7.93 -1.01 -9.84
CA MET A 77 -8.42 -0.11 -8.80
C MET A 77 -9.86 -0.46 -8.38
N ARG A 78 -10.78 -0.58 -9.35
CA ARG A 78 -12.18 -0.94 -9.10
C ARG A 78 -12.31 -2.31 -8.45
N GLN A 79 -11.53 -3.28 -8.91
CA GLN A 79 -11.51 -4.62 -8.30
C GLN A 79 -11.03 -4.61 -6.86
N ARG A 80 -10.06 -3.76 -6.51
CA ARG A 80 -9.58 -3.56 -5.13
C ARG A 80 -10.68 -3.00 -4.23
N VAL A 81 -11.41 -1.98 -4.69
CA VAL A 81 -12.57 -1.45 -3.96
C VAL A 81 -13.60 -2.54 -3.68
N LEU A 82 -14.00 -3.29 -4.70
CA LEU A 82 -15.01 -4.35 -4.58
C LEU A 82 -14.56 -5.49 -3.67
N SER A 83 -13.29 -5.89 -3.77
CA SER A 83 -12.71 -6.92 -2.89
C SER A 83 -12.72 -6.46 -1.43
N CYS A 84 -12.24 -5.25 -1.17
CA CYS A 84 -12.25 -4.65 0.17
C CYS A 84 -13.67 -4.59 0.76
N LEU A 85 -14.66 -4.14 -0.01
CA LEU A 85 -16.06 -4.09 0.42
C LEU A 85 -16.60 -5.48 0.75
N THR A 86 -16.29 -6.47 -0.10
CA THR A 86 -16.69 -7.86 0.13
C THR A 86 -16.08 -8.42 1.42
N ASP A 87 -14.80 -8.16 1.68
CA ASP A 87 -14.09 -8.58 2.89
C ASP A 87 -14.67 -7.95 4.16
N LYS A 88 -15.25 -6.75 4.04
CA LYS A 88 -15.99 -6.08 5.12
C LYS A 88 -17.46 -6.54 5.22
N GLY A 89 -17.87 -7.48 4.37
CA GLY A 89 -19.25 -8.03 4.36
C GLY A 89 -20.27 -7.19 3.61
N VAL A 90 -19.86 -6.13 2.91
CA VAL A 90 -20.74 -5.36 2.03
C VAL A 90 -20.94 -6.14 0.73
N THR A 91 -22.18 -6.56 0.46
CA THR A 91 -22.50 -7.41 -0.70
C THR A 91 -23.22 -6.65 -1.79
N GLY A 92 -23.04 -7.07 -3.04
CA GLY A 92 -23.75 -6.53 -4.21
C GLY A 92 -23.20 -5.21 -4.73
N ALA A 93 -22.07 -4.71 -4.19
CA ALA A 93 -21.39 -3.54 -4.73
C ALA A 93 -20.89 -3.81 -6.16
N SER A 94 -20.99 -2.82 -7.04
CA SER A 94 -20.55 -2.92 -8.43
C SER A 94 -20.21 -1.56 -9.00
N PHE A 95 -19.32 -1.52 -9.99
CA PHE A 95 -19.10 -0.34 -10.81
C PHE A 95 -19.97 -0.39 -12.07
N GLY A 96 -20.67 0.71 -12.35
CA GLY A 96 -21.40 0.88 -13.60
C GLY A 96 -20.48 1.20 -14.78
N PRO A 97 -21.03 1.26 -16.01
CA PRO A 97 -20.26 1.55 -17.21
C PRO A 97 -19.56 2.93 -17.20
N SER A 98 -20.09 3.86 -16.40
CA SER A 98 -19.50 5.20 -16.21
C SER A 98 -18.41 5.28 -15.15
N GLY A 99 -18.03 4.15 -14.54
CA GLY A 99 -17.11 4.14 -13.40
C GLY A 99 -17.77 4.43 -12.05
N THR A 100 -19.08 4.70 -12.01
CA THR A 100 -19.77 5.03 -10.75
C THR A 100 -19.95 3.79 -9.88
N LEU A 101 -19.46 3.84 -8.64
CA LEU A 101 -19.70 2.80 -7.64
C LEU A 101 -21.19 2.83 -7.20
N SER A 102 -21.82 1.68 -7.28
CA SER A 102 -23.17 1.43 -6.78
C SER A 102 -23.10 0.42 -5.63
N VAL A 103 -23.61 0.81 -4.49
CA VAL A 103 -23.68 -0.06 -3.30
C VAL A 103 -25.16 -0.15 -2.89
N PRO A 104 -25.80 -1.32 -3.03
CA PRO A 104 -27.21 -1.48 -2.65
C PRO A 104 -27.36 -1.48 -1.12
N ASP A 105 -28.58 -1.20 -0.67
CA ASP A 105 -28.94 -1.36 0.72
C ASP A 105 -28.67 -2.80 1.17
N GLN A 106 -28.12 -2.95 2.36
CA GLN A 106 -27.83 -4.28 2.87
C GLN A 106 -29.13 -5.01 3.23
N PRO A 107 -29.18 -6.36 3.10
CA PRO A 107 -30.37 -7.15 3.42
C PRO A 107 -30.86 -6.91 4.85
N VAL A 108 -32.17 -7.00 5.05
CA VAL A 108 -32.78 -6.94 6.38
C VAL A 108 -32.17 -8.02 7.28
N GLY A 109 -31.64 -7.61 8.43
CA GLY A 109 -30.92 -8.50 9.35
C GLY A 109 -29.42 -8.56 9.13
N SER A 110 -28.86 -7.76 8.21
CA SER A 110 -27.42 -7.51 8.14
C SER A 110 -26.89 -6.97 9.47
N SER A 111 -25.66 -7.36 9.82
CA SER A 111 -24.95 -6.80 10.97
C SER A 111 -24.33 -5.43 10.67
N ILE A 112 -24.37 -4.99 9.41
CA ILE A 112 -23.77 -3.73 8.95
C ILE A 112 -24.88 -2.68 8.93
N SER A 113 -24.69 -1.58 9.68
CA SER A 113 -25.56 -0.41 9.61
C SER A 113 -25.25 0.44 8.36
N GLU A 114 -26.17 1.32 7.99
CA GLU A 114 -25.96 2.25 6.87
C GLU A 114 -24.72 3.14 7.10
N GLU A 115 -24.52 3.62 8.32
CA GLU A 115 -23.33 4.42 8.69
C GLU A 115 -22.03 3.62 8.53
N GLN A 116 -22.01 2.37 9.00
CA GLN A 116 -20.85 1.48 8.81
C GLN A 116 -20.61 1.16 7.34
N GLN A 117 -21.67 0.99 6.55
CA GLN A 117 -21.53 0.78 5.11
C GLN A 117 -20.86 1.97 4.43
N GLN A 118 -21.27 3.21 4.76
CA GLN A 118 -20.66 4.43 4.23
C GLN A 118 -19.19 4.56 4.66
N GLU A 119 -18.87 4.24 5.91
CA GLU A 119 -17.50 4.21 6.41
C GLU A 119 -16.65 3.20 5.63
N PHE A 120 -17.16 2.00 5.39
CA PHE A 120 -16.45 0.97 4.62
C PHE A 120 -16.24 1.38 3.17
N VAL A 121 -17.25 1.98 2.53
CA VAL A 121 -17.10 2.53 1.17
C VAL A 121 -15.99 3.56 1.13
N SER A 122 -16.02 4.54 2.01
CA SER A 122 -14.98 5.58 2.06
C SER A 122 -13.59 5.00 2.31
N ALA A 123 -13.45 4.09 3.27
CA ALA A 123 -12.17 3.47 3.60
C ALA A 123 -11.62 2.63 2.44
N CYS A 124 -12.47 1.81 1.79
CA CYS A 124 -12.05 0.98 0.66
C CYS A 124 -11.67 1.81 -0.57
N SER A 125 -12.42 2.88 -0.86
CA SER A 125 -12.10 3.81 -1.95
C SER A 125 -10.76 4.52 -1.73
N ILE A 126 -10.49 4.99 -0.51
CA ILE A 126 -9.22 5.63 -0.16
C ILE A 126 -8.07 4.61 -0.24
N ASP A 127 -8.22 3.42 0.29
CA ASP A 127 -7.19 2.37 0.28
C ASP A 127 -6.81 1.96 -1.16
N ALA A 128 -7.79 1.88 -2.05
CA ALA A 128 -7.58 1.60 -3.47
C ALA A 128 -7.08 2.82 -4.29
N GLY A 129 -6.97 4.00 -3.69
CA GLY A 129 -6.58 5.22 -4.39
C GLY A 129 -7.61 5.75 -5.39
N GLU A 130 -8.86 5.27 -5.33
CA GLU A 130 -9.93 5.64 -6.26
C GLU A 130 -10.07 7.15 -6.45
N PRO A 131 -10.13 8.00 -5.39
CA PRO A 131 -10.39 9.42 -5.56
C PRO A 131 -9.34 10.14 -6.41
N ILE A 132 -8.07 9.80 -6.27
CA ILE A 132 -7.00 10.47 -7.01
C ILE A 132 -6.82 9.88 -8.41
N ILE A 133 -6.95 8.56 -8.57
CA ILE A 133 -6.79 7.88 -9.86
C ILE A 133 -7.92 8.30 -10.80
N GLU A 134 -9.18 8.28 -10.35
CA GLU A 134 -10.31 8.69 -11.19
C GLU A 134 -10.29 10.19 -11.52
N ALA A 135 -9.92 11.05 -10.56
CA ALA A 135 -9.81 12.48 -10.81
C ALA A 135 -8.76 12.78 -11.89
N LEU A 136 -7.56 12.22 -11.76
CA LEU A 136 -6.50 12.42 -12.75
C LEU A 136 -6.86 11.83 -14.12
N GLU A 137 -7.41 10.61 -14.17
CA GLU A 137 -7.85 10.00 -15.43
C GLU A 137 -8.89 10.86 -16.13
N PHE A 138 -9.90 11.31 -15.39
CA PHE A 138 -10.94 12.17 -15.94
C PHE A 138 -10.35 13.46 -16.51
N ASP A 139 -9.52 14.15 -15.75
CA ASP A 139 -8.91 15.43 -16.14
C ASP A 139 -8.00 15.26 -17.36
N MET A 140 -7.14 14.24 -17.36
CA MET A 140 -6.26 13.93 -18.50
C MET A 140 -7.05 13.60 -19.76
N ARG A 141 -8.18 12.90 -19.63
CA ARG A 141 -9.04 12.54 -20.76
C ARG A 141 -9.81 13.72 -21.35
N VAL A 142 -10.30 14.63 -20.51
CA VAL A 142 -11.09 15.80 -20.97
C VAL A 142 -10.24 16.97 -21.36
N ASN A 143 -9.02 17.10 -20.86
CA ASN A 143 -8.07 18.17 -21.13
C ASN A 143 -6.65 17.63 -21.36
N PRO A 144 -6.41 16.84 -22.41
CA PRO A 144 -5.15 16.11 -22.61
C PRO A 144 -3.92 17.03 -22.71
N ASP A 145 -4.11 18.28 -23.10
CA ASP A 145 -3.02 19.27 -23.24
C ASP A 145 -2.81 20.15 -21.98
N HIS A 146 -3.61 19.92 -20.92
CA HIS A 146 -3.58 20.69 -19.67
C HIS A 146 -3.68 22.23 -19.89
N ARG A 147 -4.68 22.71 -20.67
CA ARG A 147 -4.88 24.12 -21.06
C ARG A 147 -6.13 24.73 -20.45
#